data_c1bf022fd60796761ddf61ddfd6a2877
#
_entry.id   c1bf022fd60796761ddf61ddfd6a2877
#
_cell.length_a   1.000
_cell.length_b   1.000
_cell.length_c   1.000
_cell.angle_alpha   90.00
_cell.angle_beta   90.00
_cell.angle_gamma   90.00
#
_symmetry.space_group_name_H-M   'P 1'
#
loop_
_entity.id
_entity.type
_entity.pdbx_description
1 polymer ?
#
loop_
_entity_poly.entity_id
_entity_poly.type
_entity_poly.pdbx_seq_one_letter_code
_entity_poly.pdbx_strand_id
1 'polypeptide(L)'
;MLRLLVSRHGFSTMRNKLKFLLLVSSAAGSMHAFAGRSSHQSAVSGGEQFTIESVRTHLAKNKATWRAGRTSVSDLDPSEQKRLLGAPLSDVRTDGLYGQSTRVLEDALPEKLDWRSVNGLDYVAPVKNQGRCGSCVAFAAASTFETQLNIVTQSIARGWNFSPQHLFSCGGGSCSSGWFPASAMDSLAGQGVPEEACFPYKSGALGEDLSCRQTCSDSKSRSLKAEMRVRSKLLGGASIDDVKKALLNGPLMTTMKVFNDFYFYTGGVYRHQKGGISGGHAVMIVGWNNEDRAWIVRNSWGTDWGEQGDFRIAWDDPSGVGGTFFGMQPPKGFAAPVLEGLADAKTFRSPVELTLRGHNINISSAVLEVRGGAKSALVTRHFDASGKIVFNPAEFEDGIYTVQARALLSDSTQRISHAHVIYVRKGPASASIKIARIKPNMNVWDKIVPEFVVSSQPVPLAQIRYKVENAKGVIVRVRRTEHTADKVAMSFNPEGLPVGPYTMVAEAVSDDDEVLASDRVSFNVTESYSRRLRFLKESQ
;
A
#
# COMPACT_ATOMS: atom_id res chain seq x y z
N MET A 1 3.67 -36.01 -56.56
CA MET A 1 4.76 -36.97 -56.50
C MET A 1 5.56 -36.65 -55.23
N LEU A 2 5.70 -37.40 -54.24
CA LEU A 2 5.52 -38.84 -53.90
C LEU A 2 4.99 -38.94 -52.48
N ARG A 3 4.05 -39.75 -52.28
CA ARG A 3 3.41 -40.44 -51.20
C ARG A 3 4.35 -41.37 -50.42
N LEU A 4 3.88 -41.67 -49.17
CA LEU A 4 3.97 -42.99 -48.44
C LEU A 4 5.08 -43.03 -47.39
N LEU A 5 4.91 -43.63 -46.18
CA LEU A 5 3.90 -44.52 -45.59
C LEU A 5 4.14 -44.59 -44.06
N VAL A 6 3.13 -44.52 -43.29
CA VAL A 6 2.62 -45.36 -42.20
C VAL A 6 3.52 -46.47 -41.65
N SER A 7 3.69 -46.52 -40.35
CA SER A 7 3.70 -47.77 -39.57
C SER A 7 3.17 -47.53 -38.14
N ARG A 8 2.06 -48.19 -37.82
CA ARG A 8 1.51 -48.45 -36.48
C ARG A 8 2.17 -49.75 -35.92
N HIS A 9 2.43 -49.73 -34.62
CA HIS A 9 2.37 -50.87 -33.67
C HIS A 9 2.38 -50.21 -32.28
N GLY A 10 1.53 -50.38 -31.36
CA GLY A 10 0.57 -51.35 -30.89
C GLY A 10 1.17 -52.30 -29.84
N PHE A 11 0.58 -52.30 -28.65
CA PHE A 11 0.71 -53.16 -27.45
C PHE A 11 1.25 -52.40 -26.23
N SER A 12 0.71 -52.48 -25.09
CA SER A 12 -0.22 -53.30 -24.34
C SER A 12 0.00 -53.02 -22.86
N THR A 13 -1.07 -52.83 -22.17
CA THR A 13 -1.31 -52.79 -20.71
C THR A 13 -0.39 -53.67 -19.86
N MET A 14 0.09 -53.15 -18.72
CA MET A 14 0.26 -53.92 -17.49
C MET A 14 -0.03 -53.09 -16.24
N ARG A 15 -1.15 -53.45 -15.60
CA ARG A 15 -1.46 -53.12 -14.20
C ARG A 15 -0.58 -53.96 -13.30
N ASN A 16 0.09 -53.36 -12.34
CA ASN A 16 0.53 -54.06 -11.14
C ASN A 16 0.06 -53.35 -9.88
N LYS A 17 -0.88 -54.03 -9.22
CA LYS A 17 -1.28 -53.77 -7.83
C LYS A 17 -0.21 -54.33 -6.92
N LEU A 18 0.30 -53.53 -5.99
CA LEU A 18 1.03 -54.06 -4.84
C LEU A 18 0.22 -53.72 -3.58
N LYS A 19 -0.34 -54.79 -2.99
CA LYS A 19 -0.92 -54.81 -1.64
C LYS A 19 0.25 -54.86 -0.66
N PHE A 20 0.28 -54.01 0.34
CA PHE A 20 1.09 -54.22 1.55
C PHE A 20 0.20 -54.62 2.73
N LEU A 21 0.60 -55.75 3.31
CA LEU A 21 -0.03 -56.46 4.40
C LEU A 21 0.15 -55.67 5.72
N LEU A 22 -0.93 -55.53 6.48
CA LEU A 22 -0.89 -55.23 7.91
C LEU A 22 -0.45 -56.47 8.71
N LEU A 23 0.59 -56.33 9.52
CA LEU A 23 0.90 -57.26 10.59
C LEU A 23 0.53 -56.58 11.92
N VAL A 24 -0.52 -57.10 12.54
CA VAL A 24 -0.91 -56.84 13.92
C VAL A 24 -0.15 -57.83 14.78
N SER A 25 0.64 -57.36 15.73
CA SER A 25 1.11 -58.21 16.84
C SER A 25 0.66 -57.58 18.15
N SER A 26 -0.23 -58.29 18.81
CA SER A 26 -0.70 -58.08 20.19
C SER A 26 0.35 -58.58 21.19
N ALA A 27 0.69 -57.74 22.16
CA ALA A 27 1.27 -58.19 23.41
C ALA A 27 0.63 -57.42 24.55
N ALA A 28 -0.12 -58.16 25.38
CA ALA A 28 -0.64 -57.74 26.64
C ALA A 28 0.47 -57.79 27.71
N GLY A 29 0.53 -56.79 28.59
CA GLY A 29 1.49 -56.76 29.71
C GLY A 29 1.22 -55.64 30.67
N SER A 30 0.45 -55.96 31.71
CA SER A 30 0.45 -55.49 33.10
C SER A 30 0.59 -54.00 33.45
N MET A 31 -0.47 -53.51 34.06
CA MET A 31 -0.52 -52.31 34.91
C MET A 31 0.53 -52.33 36.04
N HIS A 32 1.27 -51.23 36.16
CA HIS A 32 1.75 -50.74 37.46
C HIS A 32 1.55 -49.22 37.49
N ALA A 33 0.71 -48.78 38.43
CA ALA A 33 0.49 -47.36 38.74
C ALA A 33 1.73 -46.81 39.44
N PHE A 34 2.33 -45.76 38.85
CA PHE A 34 3.18 -44.85 39.59
C PHE A 34 2.65 -43.40 39.38
N ALA A 35 2.10 -42.90 40.45
CA ALA A 35 1.77 -41.48 40.60
C ALA A 35 3.08 -40.68 40.69
N GLY A 36 3.45 -40.02 39.62
CA GLY A 36 4.54 -39.06 39.58
C GLY A 36 3.98 -37.72 39.10
N ARG A 37 3.69 -36.80 40.05
CA ARG A 37 3.45 -35.39 39.75
C ARG A 37 4.70 -34.81 39.11
N SER A 38 4.67 -34.58 37.80
CA SER A 38 5.60 -33.70 37.15
C SER A 38 4.87 -32.39 36.84
N SER A 39 5.06 -31.44 37.74
CA SER A 39 4.71 -30.05 37.54
C SER A 39 5.65 -29.45 36.47
N HIS A 40 5.26 -29.52 35.20
CA HIS A 40 5.81 -28.61 34.23
C HIS A 40 5.18 -27.23 34.45
N GLN A 41 5.76 -26.49 35.40
CA GLN A 41 5.68 -25.04 35.39
C GLN A 41 6.34 -24.57 34.10
N SER A 42 5.51 -24.33 33.08
CA SER A 42 5.90 -23.43 32.00
C SER A 42 6.10 -22.06 32.63
N ALA A 43 7.37 -21.71 32.85
CA ALA A 43 7.75 -20.38 33.22
C ALA A 43 7.27 -19.47 32.09
N VAL A 44 6.11 -18.83 32.28
CA VAL A 44 5.73 -17.65 31.50
C VAL A 44 6.69 -16.58 31.99
N SER A 45 7.80 -16.45 31.23
CA SER A 45 8.67 -15.27 31.33
C SER A 45 7.75 -14.07 31.18
N GLY A 46 7.70 -13.20 32.19
CA GLY A 46 7.02 -11.92 32.17
C GLY A 46 7.64 -11.03 31.10
N GLY A 47 7.28 -11.27 29.84
CA GLY A 47 7.65 -10.42 28.72
C GLY A 47 6.97 -9.08 28.92
N GLU A 48 7.75 -8.03 29.12
CA GLU A 48 7.28 -6.65 29.12
C GLU A 48 6.40 -6.44 27.88
N GLN A 49 5.13 -6.11 28.10
CA GLN A 49 4.19 -5.92 27.01
C GLN A 49 4.70 -4.79 26.11
N PHE A 50 4.82 -5.05 24.80
CA PHE A 50 5.30 -4.07 23.83
C PHE A 50 4.20 -3.04 23.57
N THR A 51 4.25 -1.90 24.27
CA THR A 51 3.25 -0.82 24.24
C THR A 51 3.87 0.48 23.76
N ILE A 52 3.02 1.41 23.33
CA ILE A 52 3.45 2.76 22.94
C ILE A 52 4.18 3.47 24.10
N GLU A 53 3.72 3.28 25.34
CA GLU A 53 4.30 3.87 26.54
C GLU A 53 5.72 3.30 26.77
N SER A 54 5.89 2.00 26.56
CA SER A 54 7.20 1.36 26.67
C SER A 54 8.18 1.87 25.61
N VAL A 55 7.69 2.12 24.39
CA VAL A 55 8.50 2.74 23.31
C VAL A 55 8.85 4.18 23.68
N ARG A 56 7.89 5.01 24.09
CA ARG A 56 8.12 6.42 24.48
C ARG A 56 9.12 6.55 25.62
N THR A 57 9.00 5.70 26.65
CA THR A 57 9.97 5.66 27.76
C THR A 57 11.38 5.36 27.28
N HIS A 58 11.50 4.41 26.34
CA HIS A 58 12.79 4.06 25.76
C HIS A 58 13.39 5.18 24.91
N LEU A 59 12.56 5.85 24.09
CA LEU A 59 12.96 7.01 23.29
C LEU A 59 13.46 8.17 24.18
N ALA A 60 12.74 8.47 25.25
CA ALA A 60 13.13 9.52 26.20
C ALA A 60 14.46 9.20 26.90
N LYS A 61 14.64 7.95 27.35
CA LYS A 61 15.86 7.47 28.00
C LYS A 61 17.08 7.61 27.06
N ASN A 62 16.90 7.28 25.78
CA ASN A 62 17.98 7.29 24.78
C ASN A 62 18.11 8.62 24.03
N LYS A 63 17.35 9.65 24.40
CA LYS A 63 17.33 10.96 23.70
C LYS A 63 17.12 10.79 22.18
N ALA A 64 16.23 9.89 21.79
CA ALA A 64 15.99 9.58 20.38
C ALA A 64 15.43 10.79 19.61
N THR A 65 15.76 10.88 18.33
CA THR A 65 15.42 12.00 17.44
C THR A 65 14.04 11.88 16.78
N TRP A 66 13.28 10.84 17.12
CA TRP A 66 11.96 10.60 16.55
C TRP A 66 10.86 10.47 17.63
N ARG A 67 9.62 10.56 17.20
CA ARG A 67 8.46 10.55 18.09
C ARG A 67 7.61 9.32 17.83
N ALA A 68 7.19 8.66 18.93
CA ALA A 68 6.22 7.57 18.90
C ALA A 68 4.83 8.08 19.26
N GLY A 69 3.85 7.70 18.45
CA GLY A 69 2.44 8.01 18.63
C GLY A 69 1.54 6.86 18.18
N ARG A 70 0.24 7.04 18.34
CA ARG A 70 -0.73 6.15 17.71
C ARG A 70 -0.80 6.46 16.23
N THR A 71 -0.83 5.41 15.43
CA THR A 71 -0.91 5.48 13.97
C THR A 71 -2.02 4.55 13.48
N SER A 72 -2.37 4.63 12.20
CA SER A 72 -3.33 3.72 11.56
C SER A 72 -2.96 2.24 11.69
N VAL A 73 -1.68 1.94 11.89
CA VAL A 73 -1.16 0.56 11.96
C VAL A 73 -0.72 0.13 13.36
N SER A 74 -0.49 1.06 14.29
CA SER A 74 -0.09 0.71 15.66
C SER A 74 -1.19 0.00 16.45
N ASP A 75 -2.46 0.26 16.10
CA ASP A 75 -3.62 -0.34 16.74
C ASP A 75 -4.06 -1.67 16.10
N LEU A 76 -3.37 -2.10 15.03
CA LEU A 76 -3.51 -3.44 14.46
C LEU A 76 -2.92 -4.48 15.40
N ASP A 77 -3.50 -5.68 15.43
CA ASP A 77 -2.83 -6.76 16.16
C ASP A 77 -1.56 -7.23 15.40
N PRO A 78 -0.66 -7.96 16.09
CA PRO A 78 0.59 -8.41 15.51
C PRO A 78 0.41 -9.24 14.22
N SER A 79 -0.69 -9.99 14.07
CA SER A 79 -0.96 -10.77 12.88
C SER A 79 -1.39 -9.89 11.70
N GLU A 80 -2.15 -8.83 11.96
CA GLU A 80 -2.53 -7.82 10.97
C GLU A 80 -1.33 -6.96 10.58
N GLN A 81 -0.50 -6.53 11.56
CA GLN A 81 0.74 -5.80 11.30
C GLN A 81 1.67 -6.60 10.39
N LYS A 82 1.79 -7.91 10.62
CA LYS A 82 2.58 -8.80 9.78
C LYS A 82 2.07 -8.87 8.34
N ARG A 83 0.76 -8.71 8.11
CA ARG A 83 0.15 -8.65 6.77
C ARG A 83 0.48 -7.38 5.98
N LEU A 84 1.05 -6.35 6.63
CA LEU A 84 1.57 -5.17 5.94
C LEU A 84 2.96 -5.41 5.34
N LEU A 85 3.58 -6.55 5.62
CA LEU A 85 4.95 -6.86 5.26
C LEU A 85 4.96 -7.95 4.19
N GLY A 86 5.60 -7.69 3.06
CA GLY A 86 5.54 -8.57 1.90
C GLY A 86 6.84 -8.65 1.11
N ALA A 87 7.95 -8.09 1.60
CA ALA A 87 9.27 -8.28 1.02
C ALA A 87 10.01 -9.39 1.79
N PRO A 88 10.67 -10.35 1.10
CA PRO A 88 11.48 -11.35 1.78
C PRO A 88 12.63 -10.72 2.56
N LEU A 89 12.88 -11.16 3.79
CA LEU A 89 14.01 -10.68 4.61
C LEU A 89 15.38 -10.95 3.97
N SER A 90 15.48 -12.01 3.15
CA SER A 90 16.68 -12.31 2.35
C SER A 90 17.07 -11.20 1.38
N ASP A 91 16.09 -10.40 0.95
CA ASP A 91 16.30 -9.29 0.01
C ASP A 91 16.61 -7.98 0.70
N VAL A 92 16.63 -7.96 2.04
CA VAL A 92 17.00 -6.79 2.83
C VAL A 92 18.48 -6.89 3.22
N ARG A 93 19.30 -6.03 2.63
CA ARG A 93 20.74 -5.97 2.93
C ARG A 93 21.04 -4.86 3.92
N THR A 94 21.81 -5.20 4.94
CA THR A 94 22.31 -4.25 5.93
C THR A 94 23.84 -4.12 5.89
N ASP A 95 24.49 -5.03 5.20
CA ASP A 95 25.93 -5.07 4.98
C ASP A 95 26.31 -4.13 3.82
N GLY A 96 26.83 -2.97 4.11
CA GLY A 96 27.35 -2.05 3.09
C GLY A 96 26.93 -0.59 3.19
N LEU A 97 25.93 -0.25 4.00
CA LEU A 97 25.60 1.16 4.27
C LEU A 97 26.67 1.87 5.12
N TYR A 98 27.64 1.11 5.66
CA TYR A 98 28.73 1.61 6.51
C TYR A 98 30.05 1.83 5.76
N GLY A 99 30.11 1.59 4.45
CA GLY A 99 31.31 1.81 3.65
C GLY A 99 31.68 3.30 3.63
N GLN A 100 32.87 3.63 4.11
CA GLN A 100 33.42 4.96 3.92
C GLN A 100 33.53 5.22 2.42
N SER A 101 33.00 6.37 1.98
CA SER A 101 33.20 6.90 0.64
C SER A 101 34.71 6.93 0.35
N THR A 102 35.15 6.11 -0.60
CA THR A 102 36.47 6.33 -1.21
C THR A 102 36.33 7.64 -1.99
N ARG A 103 37.04 8.68 -1.50
CA ARG A 103 37.13 9.99 -2.14
C ARG A 103 37.55 9.81 -3.60
N VAL A 104 36.60 9.85 -4.50
CA VAL A 104 36.84 10.29 -5.86
C VAL A 104 36.28 11.71 -5.93
N LEU A 105 37.11 12.65 -6.34
CA LEU A 105 36.71 14.03 -6.63
C LEU A 105 35.83 14.03 -7.89
N GLU A 106 34.56 13.71 -7.71
CA GLU A 106 33.50 13.97 -8.67
C GLU A 106 32.59 15.04 -8.06
N ASP A 107 31.90 15.80 -8.92
CA ASP A 107 31.04 16.93 -8.56
C ASP A 107 30.32 16.71 -7.22
N ALA A 108 30.51 17.67 -6.30
CA ALA A 108 30.01 17.54 -4.93
C ALA A 108 28.49 17.28 -4.96
N LEU A 109 28.08 16.16 -4.37
CA LEU A 109 26.65 15.85 -4.20
C LEU A 109 25.96 16.98 -3.41
N PRO A 110 24.74 17.40 -3.77
CA PRO A 110 24.04 18.44 -3.04
C PRO A 110 23.78 18.02 -1.59
N GLU A 111 23.73 19.01 -0.68
CA GLU A 111 23.48 18.78 0.75
C GLU A 111 22.12 18.11 1.00
N LYS A 112 21.16 18.35 0.14
CA LYS A 112 19.83 17.73 0.21
C LYS A 112 19.23 17.55 -1.19
N LEU A 113 18.39 16.55 -1.31
CA LEU A 113 17.47 16.35 -2.43
C LEU A 113 16.12 15.93 -1.84
N ASP A 114 15.05 16.49 -2.36
CA ASP A 114 13.69 16.07 -2.02
C ASP A 114 12.81 16.21 -3.27
N TRP A 115 12.48 15.08 -3.90
CA TRP A 115 11.65 15.08 -5.11
C TRP A 115 10.23 15.59 -4.86
N ARG A 116 9.79 15.73 -3.59
CA ARG A 116 8.53 16.37 -3.21
C ARG A 116 8.59 17.91 -3.29
N SER A 117 9.79 18.49 -3.46
CA SER A 117 9.98 19.95 -3.48
C SER A 117 11.20 20.35 -4.31
N VAL A 118 11.27 19.91 -5.55
CA VAL A 118 12.32 20.36 -6.49
C VAL A 118 11.84 21.62 -7.19
N ASN A 119 12.51 22.75 -6.99
CA ASN A 119 12.12 24.06 -7.51
C ASN A 119 10.65 24.44 -7.17
N GLY A 120 10.17 24.03 -6.00
CA GLY A 120 8.79 24.27 -5.55
C GLY A 120 7.74 23.32 -6.15
N LEU A 121 8.16 22.32 -6.92
CA LEU A 121 7.27 21.34 -7.56
C LEU A 121 7.39 19.97 -6.89
N ASP A 122 6.25 19.32 -6.64
CA ASP A 122 6.15 17.96 -6.13
C ASP A 122 5.97 16.97 -7.30
N TYR A 123 6.99 16.13 -7.54
CA TYR A 123 6.95 15.08 -8.55
C TYR A 123 6.58 13.70 -7.99
N VAL A 124 6.48 13.58 -6.66
CA VAL A 124 6.30 12.27 -6.02
C VAL A 124 4.86 11.81 -6.13
N ALA A 125 4.68 10.56 -6.55
CA ALA A 125 3.37 9.93 -6.62
C ALA A 125 2.63 10.04 -5.27
N PRO A 126 1.29 10.20 -5.26
CA PRO A 126 0.51 10.31 -4.03
C PRO A 126 0.75 9.14 -3.08
N VAL A 127 0.57 9.39 -1.78
CA VAL A 127 0.61 8.31 -0.77
C VAL A 127 -0.53 7.34 -1.04
N LYS A 128 -0.20 6.06 -1.10
CA LYS A 128 -1.15 4.96 -1.29
C LYS A 128 -1.29 4.12 -0.01
N ASN A 129 -2.31 3.27 0.04
CA ASN A 129 -2.57 2.38 1.16
C ASN A 129 -2.75 0.94 0.69
N GLN A 130 -1.79 0.07 1.05
CA GLN A 130 -1.83 -1.36 0.71
C GLN A 130 -2.80 -2.18 1.58
N GLY A 131 -3.32 -1.61 2.67
CA GLY A 131 -4.22 -2.31 3.58
C GLY A 131 -3.66 -3.63 4.10
N ARG A 132 -4.52 -4.63 4.30
CA ARG A 132 -4.19 -5.92 4.95
C ARG A 132 -3.67 -6.98 3.98
N CYS A 133 -2.72 -6.60 3.10
CA CYS A 133 -2.13 -7.51 2.10
C CYS A 133 -0.64 -7.23 1.96
N GLY A 134 0.19 -8.27 1.87
CA GLY A 134 1.64 -8.20 1.71
C GLY A 134 2.10 -7.68 0.35
N SER A 135 1.45 -6.64 -0.18
CA SER A 135 1.66 -6.11 -1.53
C SER A 135 2.61 -4.91 -1.61
N CYS A 136 3.35 -4.61 -0.54
CA CYS A 136 4.25 -3.45 -0.46
C CYS A 136 5.22 -3.34 -1.65
N VAL A 137 5.71 -4.46 -2.17
CA VAL A 137 6.61 -4.51 -3.32
C VAL A 137 5.93 -3.94 -4.57
N ALA A 138 4.67 -4.29 -4.83
CA ALA A 138 3.92 -3.76 -5.96
C ALA A 138 3.64 -2.27 -5.81
N PHE A 139 3.32 -1.80 -4.59
CA PHE A 139 3.11 -0.38 -4.30
C PHE A 139 4.39 0.43 -4.49
N ALA A 140 5.51 -0.03 -3.92
CA ALA A 140 6.80 0.65 -4.05
C ALA A 140 7.26 0.69 -5.52
N ALA A 141 7.10 -0.40 -6.27
CA ALA A 141 7.46 -0.48 -7.68
C ALA A 141 6.60 0.47 -8.54
N ALA A 142 5.27 0.43 -8.39
CA ALA A 142 4.36 1.31 -9.12
C ALA A 142 4.65 2.79 -8.82
N SER A 143 4.74 3.16 -7.52
CA SER A 143 5.01 4.55 -7.11
C SER A 143 6.38 5.05 -7.56
N THR A 144 7.40 4.19 -7.60
CA THR A 144 8.72 4.54 -8.13
C THR A 144 8.65 4.85 -9.62
N PHE A 145 7.91 4.06 -10.39
CA PHE A 145 7.76 4.29 -11.84
C PHE A 145 6.88 5.51 -12.13
N GLU A 146 5.79 5.71 -11.39
CA GLU A 146 4.95 6.92 -11.47
C GLU A 146 5.77 8.19 -11.23
N THR A 147 6.54 8.22 -10.14
CA THR A 147 7.38 9.37 -9.79
C THR A 147 8.45 9.61 -10.86
N GLN A 148 9.08 8.57 -11.39
CA GLN A 148 10.04 8.71 -12.46
C GLN A 148 9.41 9.30 -13.74
N LEU A 149 8.20 8.87 -14.08
CA LEU A 149 7.47 9.44 -15.22
C LEU A 149 7.10 10.91 -14.98
N ASN A 150 6.65 11.26 -13.77
CA ASN A 150 6.38 12.65 -13.40
C ASN A 150 7.62 13.53 -13.60
N ILE A 151 8.80 13.05 -13.18
CA ILE A 151 10.09 13.77 -13.37
C ILE A 151 10.40 13.92 -14.86
N VAL A 152 10.35 12.82 -15.62
CA VAL A 152 10.70 12.81 -17.06
C VAL A 152 9.73 13.67 -17.87
N THR A 153 8.44 13.63 -17.56
CA THR A 153 7.41 14.41 -18.26
C THR A 153 7.19 15.80 -17.66
N GLN A 154 7.91 16.13 -16.58
CA GLN A 154 7.75 17.39 -15.82
C GLN A 154 6.30 17.61 -15.33
N SER A 155 5.61 16.54 -15.00
CA SER A 155 4.24 16.57 -14.49
C SER A 155 4.24 16.65 -12.97
N ILE A 156 3.42 17.53 -12.41
CA ILE A 156 3.31 17.67 -10.95
C ILE A 156 2.37 16.60 -10.40
N ALA A 157 2.94 15.61 -9.73
CA ALA A 157 2.35 14.65 -8.79
C ALA A 157 1.04 13.90 -9.15
N ARG A 158 0.48 14.07 -10.34
CA ARG A 158 -0.85 13.50 -10.68
C ARG A 158 -0.99 13.06 -12.13
N GLY A 159 0.09 13.02 -12.90
CA GLY A 159 0.05 12.65 -14.32
C GLY A 159 -0.07 11.14 -14.54
N TRP A 160 0.32 10.32 -13.56
CA TRP A 160 0.41 8.87 -13.69
C TRP A 160 -0.10 8.19 -12.43
N ASN A 161 -0.96 7.19 -12.59
CA ASN A 161 -1.49 6.37 -11.49
C ASN A 161 -1.65 4.93 -11.98
N PHE A 162 -0.64 4.10 -11.75
CA PHE A 162 -0.63 2.71 -12.16
C PHE A 162 -1.30 1.79 -11.15
N SER A 163 -1.72 0.61 -11.62
CA SER A 163 -2.38 -0.41 -10.81
C SER A 163 -1.39 -1.30 -10.03
N PRO A 164 -1.23 -1.11 -8.72
CA PRO A 164 -0.52 -2.07 -7.89
C PRO A 164 -1.22 -3.44 -7.90
N GLN A 165 -2.56 -3.47 -8.05
CA GLN A 165 -3.32 -4.73 -8.14
C GLN A 165 -2.91 -5.54 -9.35
N HIS A 166 -2.82 -4.92 -10.54
CA HIS A 166 -2.38 -5.60 -11.74
C HIS A 166 -0.96 -6.14 -11.58
N LEU A 167 -0.05 -5.26 -11.15
CA LEU A 167 1.36 -5.63 -10.97
C LEU A 167 1.51 -6.81 -10.01
N PHE A 168 0.77 -6.79 -8.89
CA PHE A 168 0.79 -7.82 -7.87
C PHE A 168 0.13 -9.13 -8.32
N SER A 169 -1.12 -9.05 -8.75
CA SER A 169 -1.92 -10.24 -9.11
C SER A 169 -1.45 -10.92 -10.38
N CYS A 170 -0.96 -10.15 -11.38
CA CYS A 170 -0.48 -10.70 -12.65
C CYS A 170 1.01 -11.06 -12.61
N GLY A 171 1.76 -10.49 -11.67
CA GLY A 171 3.18 -10.77 -11.47
C GLY A 171 3.48 -11.95 -10.53
N GLY A 172 2.46 -12.51 -9.89
CA GLY A 172 2.61 -13.68 -9.01
C GLY A 172 2.85 -13.34 -7.53
N GLY A 173 2.48 -12.14 -7.07
CA GLY A 173 2.45 -11.78 -5.65
C GLY A 173 1.31 -12.45 -4.90
N SER A 174 1.45 -12.63 -3.58
CA SER A 174 0.42 -13.15 -2.68
C SER A 174 0.34 -12.35 -1.38
N CYS A 175 -0.88 -12.03 -0.93
CA CYS A 175 -1.11 -11.28 0.30
C CYS A 175 -0.49 -11.93 1.53
N SER A 176 -0.37 -13.27 1.54
CA SER A 176 0.17 -14.04 2.66
C SER A 176 1.69 -14.18 2.66
N SER A 177 2.31 -14.28 1.47
CA SER A 177 3.75 -14.51 1.31
C SER A 177 4.52 -13.31 0.76
N GLY A 178 3.81 -12.29 0.28
CA GLY A 178 4.44 -11.13 -0.34
C GLY A 178 4.91 -11.37 -1.77
N TRP A 179 5.95 -10.65 -2.17
CA TRP A 179 6.53 -10.75 -3.50
C TRP A 179 8.00 -10.35 -3.53
N PHE A 180 8.75 -10.91 -4.48
CA PHE A 180 10.17 -10.61 -4.65
C PHE A 180 10.36 -9.29 -5.42
N PRO A 181 11.17 -8.34 -4.91
CA PRO A 181 11.45 -7.08 -5.59
C PRO A 181 11.98 -7.24 -7.02
N ALA A 182 12.90 -8.19 -7.24
CA ALA A 182 13.42 -8.44 -8.59
C ALA A 182 12.32 -8.90 -9.55
N SER A 183 11.41 -9.77 -9.12
CA SER A 183 10.28 -10.24 -9.94
C SER A 183 9.31 -9.11 -10.27
N ALA A 184 9.13 -8.14 -9.37
CA ALA A 184 8.33 -6.94 -9.65
C ALA A 184 8.96 -6.09 -10.75
N MET A 185 10.28 -5.92 -10.72
CA MET A 185 11.02 -5.20 -11.76
C MET A 185 10.94 -5.92 -13.10
N ASP A 186 11.09 -7.25 -13.11
CA ASP A 186 10.97 -8.08 -14.32
C ASP A 186 9.55 -8.02 -14.89
N SER A 187 8.52 -8.01 -14.04
CA SER A 187 7.13 -7.80 -14.45
C SER A 187 6.91 -6.43 -15.10
N LEU A 188 7.42 -5.36 -14.49
CA LEU A 188 7.35 -4.02 -15.05
C LEU A 188 8.05 -3.93 -16.41
N ALA A 189 9.20 -4.55 -16.56
CA ALA A 189 9.95 -4.54 -17.81
C ALA A 189 9.31 -5.43 -18.90
N GLY A 190 8.79 -6.58 -18.52
CA GLY A 190 8.24 -7.59 -19.44
C GLY A 190 6.80 -7.31 -19.84
N GLN A 191 5.90 -7.24 -18.87
CA GLN A 191 4.46 -7.08 -19.08
C GLN A 191 4.05 -5.60 -19.06
N GLY A 192 4.75 -4.75 -18.29
CA GLY A 192 4.33 -3.40 -18.00
C GLY A 192 3.22 -3.36 -16.96
N VAL A 193 2.67 -2.17 -16.76
CA VAL A 193 1.58 -1.93 -15.82
C VAL A 193 0.56 -0.95 -16.43
N PRO A 194 -0.74 -1.29 -16.43
CA PRO A 194 -1.79 -0.37 -16.84
C PRO A 194 -2.12 0.59 -15.68
N GLU A 195 -2.91 1.61 -15.98
CA GLU A 195 -3.44 2.52 -14.98
C GLU A 195 -4.35 1.82 -13.96
N GLU A 196 -4.49 2.42 -12.78
CA GLU A 196 -5.31 1.94 -11.66
C GLU A 196 -6.76 1.63 -12.06
N ALA A 197 -7.32 2.42 -12.98
CA ALA A 197 -8.67 2.23 -13.51
C ALA A 197 -8.88 0.87 -14.20
N CYS A 198 -7.83 0.28 -14.75
CA CYS A 198 -7.91 -1.01 -15.44
C CYS A 198 -8.09 -2.18 -14.46
N PHE A 199 -7.45 -2.10 -13.30
CA PHE A 199 -7.60 -3.08 -12.23
C PHE A 199 -7.44 -2.41 -10.86
N PRO A 200 -8.51 -1.78 -10.34
CA PRO A 200 -8.47 -1.07 -9.07
C PRO A 200 -8.03 -1.95 -7.90
N TYR A 201 -7.23 -1.38 -6.99
CA TYR A 201 -6.71 -2.12 -5.86
C TYR A 201 -7.78 -2.43 -4.81
N LYS A 202 -8.00 -3.72 -4.56
CA LYS A 202 -9.00 -4.24 -3.60
C LYS A 202 -8.43 -5.26 -2.61
N SER A 203 -7.31 -5.90 -2.93
CA SER A 203 -6.71 -6.94 -2.07
C SER A 203 -6.46 -6.48 -0.64
N GLY A 204 -6.10 -5.22 -0.44
CA GLY A 204 -5.87 -4.66 0.90
C GLY A 204 -7.09 -4.58 1.78
N ALA A 205 -8.25 -4.20 1.22
CA ALA A 205 -9.51 -4.15 1.96
C ALA A 205 -10.06 -5.54 2.24
N LEU A 206 -9.97 -6.42 1.25
CA LEU A 206 -10.45 -7.81 1.36
C LEU A 206 -9.52 -8.67 2.22
N GLY A 207 -8.22 -8.39 2.22
CA GLY A 207 -7.19 -9.18 2.89
C GLY A 207 -6.89 -10.50 2.16
N GLU A 208 -7.17 -10.56 0.85
CA GLU A 208 -7.06 -11.78 0.02
C GLU A 208 -6.51 -11.48 -1.37
N ASP A 209 -6.02 -12.53 -2.04
CA ASP A 209 -5.52 -12.45 -3.39
C ASP A 209 -6.66 -12.35 -4.41
N LEU A 210 -6.49 -11.47 -5.41
CA LEU A 210 -7.41 -11.39 -6.54
C LEU A 210 -6.77 -12.01 -7.79
N SER A 211 -7.61 -12.66 -8.60
CA SER A 211 -7.15 -13.27 -9.85
C SER A 211 -6.82 -12.20 -10.90
N CYS A 212 -5.67 -12.35 -11.57
CA CYS A 212 -5.28 -11.52 -12.72
C CYS A 212 -6.36 -11.49 -13.84
N ARG A 213 -7.25 -12.49 -13.90
CA ARG A 213 -8.36 -12.52 -14.86
C ARG A 213 -9.39 -11.40 -14.67
N GLN A 214 -9.35 -10.70 -13.52
CA GLN A 214 -10.24 -9.58 -13.23
C GLN A 214 -9.74 -8.24 -13.80
N THR A 215 -8.56 -8.23 -14.43
CA THR A 215 -8.05 -7.05 -15.12
C THR A 215 -8.92 -6.70 -16.34
N CYS A 216 -8.87 -5.44 -16.79
CA CYS A 216 -9.58 -5.02 -17.99
C CYS A 216 -9.11 -5.80 -19.23
N SER A 217 -10.01 -6.01 -20.18
CA SER A 217 -9.77 -6.84 -21.38
C SER A 217 -8.65 -6.29 -22.29
N ASP A 218 -8.43 -4.97 -22.25
CA ASP A 218 -7.44 -4.23 -23.03
C ASP A 218 -6.16 -3.89 -22.24
N SER A 219 -5.96 -4.52 -21.07
CA SER A 219 -4.81 -4.24 -20.19
C SER A 219 -3.45 -4.25 -20.89
N LYS A 220 -3.23 -5.19 -21.83
CA LYS A 220 -1.97 -5.30 -22.56
C LYS A 220 -1.65 -4.06 -23.39
N SER A 221 -2.64 -3.48 -24.08
CA SER A 221 -2.45 -2.28 -24.91
C SER A 221 -2.34 -1.01 -24.06
N ARG A 222 -2.84 -1.03 -22.84
CA ARG A 222 -2.78 0.07 -21.87
C ARG A 222 -1.53 0.02 -20.99
N SER A 223 -0.86 -1.14 -20.91
CA SER A 223 0.31 -1.32 -20.05
C SER A 223 1.53 -0.56 -20.58
N LEU A 224 2.10 0.28 -19.72
CA LEU A 224 3.38 0.92 -19.95
C LEU A 224 4.50 0.06 -19.35
N LYS A 225 5.49 -0.27 -20.16
CA LYS A 225 6.69 -0.99 -19.73
C LYS A 225 7.72 -0.01 -19.18
N ALA A 226 8.51 -0.48 -18.23
CA ALA A 226 9.65 0.24 -17.70
C ALA A 226 10.96 -0.43 -18.10
N GLU A 227 12.03 0.35 -18.14
CA GLU A 227 13.41 -0.16 -18.25
C GLU A 227 14.12 0.02 -16.92
N MET A 228 15.03 -0.92 -16.61
CA MET A 228 15.90 -0.78 -15.44
C MET A 228 16.88 0.36 -15.67
N ARG A 229 16.80 1.41 -14.86
CA ARG A 229 17.73 2.55 -14.88
C ARG A 229 18.97 2.25 -14.04
N VAL A 230 18.77 1.76 -12.85
CA VAL A 230 19.84 1.42 -11.90
C VAL A 230 19.39 0.33 -10.94
N ARG A 231 20.34 -0.49 -10.51
CA ARG A 231 20.15 -1.51 -9.48
C ARG A 231 21.38 -1.55 -8.58
N SER A 232 21.20 -1.73 -7.29
CA SER A 232 22.30 -1.98 -6.36
C SER A 232 23.07 -3.24 -6.73
N LYS A 233 24.37 -3.26 -6.47
CA LYS A 233 25.21 -4.43 -6.68
C LYS A 233 24.74 -5.61 -5.81
N LEU A 234 24.77 -6.82 -6.36
CA LEU A 234 24.38 -8.04 -5.64
C LEU A 234 25.35 -8.40 -4.50
N LEU A 235 26.62 -8.01 -4.62
CA LEU A 235 27.66 -8.28 -3.63
C LEU A 235 28.30 -6.97 -3.17
N GLY A 236 28.54 -6.84 -1.88
CA GLY A 236 29.23 -5.70 -1.29
C GLY A 236 28.36 -4.53 -0.85
N GLY A 237 27.02 -4.62 -1.03
CA GLY A 237 26.09 -3.54 -0.63
C GLY A 237 26.25 -2.26 -1.46
N ALA A 238 25.44 -1.24 -1.17
CA ALA A 238 25.56 0.11 -1.71
C ALA A 238 26.11 1.05 -0.63
N SER A 239 27.00 1.96 -1.01
CA SER A 239 27.38 3.07 -0.13
C SER A 239 26.28 4.13 -0.10
N ILE A 240 26.30 5.01 0.91
CA ILE A 240 25.39 6.17 0.98
C ILE A 240 25.51 7.02 -0.28
N ASP A 241 26.71 7.23 -0.80
CA ASP A 241 26.93 8.02 -2.01
C ASP A 241 26.42 7.32 -3.27
N ASP A 242 26.49 5.99 -3.36
CA ASP A 242 25.89 5.25 -4.47
C ASP A 242 24.36 5.47 -4.51
N VAL A 243 23.70 5.44 -3.35
CA VAL A 243 22.26 5.72 -3.25
C VAL A 243 21.96 7.17 -3.63
N LYS A 244 22.73 8.14 -3.12
CA LYS A 244 22.56 9.56 -3.47
C LYS A 244 22.75 9.81 -4.97
N LYS A 245 23.83 9.27 -5.57
CA LYS A 245 24.08 9.37 -7.02
C LYS A 245 22.94 8.78 -7.84
N ALA A 246 22.39 7.63 -7.42
CA ALA A 246 21.25 7.03 -8.05
C ALA A 246 19.98 7.89 -7.93
N LEU A 247 19.75 8.54 -6.78
CA LEU A 247 18.61 9.42 -6.51
C LEU A 247 18.64 10.74 -7.30
N LEU A 248 19.81 11.23 -7.74
CA LEU A 248 19.88 12.42 -8.60
C LEU A 248 19.08 12.27 -9.90
N ASN A 249 18.89 11.05 -10.35
CA ASN A 249 18.19 10.74 -11.61
C ASN A 249 16.76 10.20 -11.37
N GLY A 250 16.23 10.29 -10.15
CA GLY A 250 14.87 9.88 -9.79
C GLY A 250 14.78 8.96 -8.59
N PRO A 251 13.57 8.59 -8.17
CA PRO A 251 13.33 7.80 -6.97
C PRO A 251 13.90 6.38 -7.06
N LEU A 252 14.00 5.73 -5.91
CA LEU A 252 14.48 4.36 -5.80
C LEU A 252 13.52 3.53 -4.96
N MET A 253 13.03 2.43 -5.49
CA MET A 253 12.43 1.38 -4.67
C MET A 253 13.53 0.73 -3.84
N THR A 254 13.28 0.48 -2.57
CA THR A 254 14.22 -0.19 -1.65
C THR A 254 13.49 -1.15 -0.72
N THR A 255 14.25 -2.08 -0.14
CA THR A 255 13.74 -2.97 0.91
C THR A 255 14.28 -2.58 2.27
N MET A 256 13.53 -2.92 3.32
CA MET A 256 13.93 -2.69 4.71
C MET A 256 13.41 -3.78 5.65
N LYS A 257 14.06 -3.95 6.79
CA LYS A 257 13.52 -4.66 7.94
C LYS A 257 12.60 -3.71 8.70
N VAL A 258 11.41 -4.17 9.06
CA VAL A 258 10.51 -3.46 9.97
C VAL A 258 10.71 -4.02 11.37
N PHE A 259 11.01 -3.14 12.31
CA PHE A 259 11.05 -3.45 13.75
C PHE A 259 9.72 -3.08 14.42
N ASN A 260 9.42 -3.66 15.57
CA ASN A 260 8.14 -3.44 16.23
C ASN A 260 7.86 -1.98 16.59
N ASP A 261 8.88 -1.18 16.91
CA ASP A 261 8.74 0.23 17.24
C ASP A 261 8.40 1.12 16.03
N PHE A 262 8.69 0.66 14.82
CA PHE A 262 8.41 1.40 13.58
C PHE A 262 6.92 1.64 13.36
N TYR A 263 6.05 0.73 13.82
CA TYR A 263 4.60 0.90 13.71
C TYR A 263 4.07 2.14 14.45
N PHE A 264 4.80 2.63 15.45
CA PHE A 264 4.44 3.80 16.27
C PHE A 264 5.06 5.10 15.77
N TYR A 265 5.82 5.08 14.67
CA TYR A 265 6.48 6.28 14.17
C TYR A 265 5.48 7.34 13.73
N THR A 266 5.67 8.60 14.22
CA THR A 266 4.84 9.75 13.85
C THR A 266 5.65 10.96 13.39
N GLY A 267 6.99 10.89 13.38
CA GLY A 267 7.84 11.96 12.86
C GLY A 267 9.21 12.03 13.50
N GLY A 268 10.09 12.79 12.88
CA GLY A 268 11.51 12.89 13.23
C GLY A 268 12.38 11.90 12.44
N VAL A 269 13.67 11.80 12.76
CA VAL A 269 14.56 10.85 12.10
C VAL A 269 14.51 9.51 12.84
N TYR A 270 13.83 8.53 12.24
CA TYR A 270 13.70 7.19 12.81
C TYR A 270 15.08 6.54 12.95
N ARG A 271 15.28 5.94 14.09
CA ARG A 271 16.37 5.02 14.41
C ARG A 271 15.79 3.97 15.35
N HIS A 272 15.90 2.71 14.97
CA HIS A 272 15.41 1.60 15.77
C HIS A 272 15.92 1.65 17.21
N GLN A 273 15.01 1.52 18.18
CA GLN A 273 15.33 1.61 19.60
C GLN A 273 14.86 0.39 20.38
N LYS A 274 13.72 -0.20 20.04
CA LYS A 274 13.10 -1.25 20.86
C LYS A 274 12.29 -2.23 20.01
N GLY A 275 12.37 -3.51 20.36
CA GLY A 275 11.59 -4.58 19.76
C GLY A 275 12.37 -5.40 18.73
N GLY A 276 11.79 -6.51 18.33
CA GLY A 276 12.37 -7.42 17.33
C GLY A 276 12.00 -7.05 15.91
N ILE A 277 12.52 -7.83 14.95
CA ILE A 277 12.17 -7.73 13.54
C ILE A 277 10.78 -8.35 13.33
N SER A 278 9.86 -7.59 12.76
CA SER A 278 8.50 -8.04 12.38
C SER A 278 8.48 -8.71 11.00
N GLY A 279 9.31 -8.23 10.06
CA GLY A 279 9.39 -8.76 8.69
C GLY A 279 10.09 -7.80 7.74
N GLY A 280 10.05 -8.15 6.44
CA GLY A 280 10.60 -7.33 5.37
C GLY A 280 9.52 -6.50 4.68
N HIS A 281 9.87 -5.31 4.26
CA HIS A 281 8.99 -4.32 3.64
C HIS A 281 9.68 -3.65 2.45
N ALA A 282 8.90 -3.15 1.51
CA ALA A 282 9.40 -2.37 0.38
C ALA A 282 8.78 -0.97 0.41
N VAL A 283 9.64 0.04 0.18
CA VAL A 283 9.31 1.46 0.22
C VAL A 283 10.04 2.22 -0.89
N MET A 284 9.75 3.51 -1.04
CA MET A 284 10.38 4.35 -2.06
C MET A 284 11.20 5.46 -1.43
N ILE A 285 12.52 5.51 -1.69
CA ILE A 285 13.37 6.65 -1.33
C ILE A 285 13.12 7.77 -2.34
N VAL A 286 12.79 8.95 -1.83
CA VAL A 286 12.50 10.14 -2.64
C VAL A 286 13.49 11.28 -2.42
N GLY A 287 14.46 11.08 -1.51
CA GLY A 287 15.48 12.09 -1.23
C GLY A 287 16.36 11.79 -0.03
N TRP A 288 17.15 12.77 0.33
CA TRP A 288 18.02 12.76 1.51
C TRP A 288 18.24 14.17 2.07
N ASN A 289 18.71 14.22 3.32
CA ASN A 289 19.22 15.42 3.96
C ASN A 289 20.52 15.09 4.70
N ASN A 290 21.63 15.80 4.38
CA ASN A 290 22.94 15.59 5.00
C ASN A 290 22.96 16.06 6.46
N GLU A 291 22.25 17.15 6.79
CA GLU A 291 22.15 17.68 8.15
C GLU A 291 21.50 16.65 9.08
N ASP A 292 20.39 16.05 8.65
CA ASP A 292 19.68 14.99 9.38
C ASP A 292 20.39 13.63 9.30
N ARG A 293 21.35 13.46 8.37
CA ARG A 293 21.96 12.17 7.99
C ARG A 293 20.92 11.10 7.73
N ALA A 294 19.88 11.44 6.95
CA ALA A 294 18.69 10.64 6.78
C ALA A 294 18.24 10.53 5.32
N TRP A 295 17.58 9.42 5.02
CA TRP A 295 16.76 9.26 3.83
C TRP A 295 15.36 9.83 4.07
N ILE A 296 14.76 10.38 3.01
CA ILE A 296 13.35 10.76 2.92
C ILE A 296 12.65 9.67 2.13
N VAL A 297 11.64 9.04 2.74
CA VAL A 297 11.08 7.79 2.23
C VAL A 297 9.55 7.85 2.22
N ARG A 298 8.93 7.44 1.11
CA ARG A 298 7.48 7.25 0.99
C ARG A 298 7.09 5.83 1.32
N ASN A 299 6.10 5.68 2.22
CA ASN A 299 5.50 4.42 2.62
C ASN A 299 4.16 4.18 1.88
N SER A 300 3.57 3.00 2.06
CA SER A 300 2.29 2.57 1.50
C SER A 300 1.26 2.17 2.58
N TRP A 301 1.25 2.87 3.71
CA TRP A 301 0.33 2.62 4.85
C TRP A 301 -0.70 3.74 5.05
N GLY A 302 -0.95 4.56 4.00
CA GLY A 302 -1.86 5.69 4.03
C GLY A 302 -1.27 6.91 4.74
N THR A 303 -1.98 8.04 4.66
CA THR A 303 -1.55 9.34 5.21
C THR A 303 -1.68 9.46 6.73
N ASP A 304 -2.44 8.54 7.37
CA ASP A 304 -2.61 8.52 8.83
C ASP A 304 -1.44 7.85 9.57
N TRP A 305 -0.39 7.44 8.85
CA TRP A 305 0.83 6.91 9.40
C TRP A 305 2.01 7.85 9.10
N GLY A 306 2.94 7.96 10.07
CA GLY A 306 4.19 8.69 9.89
C GLY A 306 4.02 10.19 9.68
N GLU A 307 4.83 10.78 8.82
CA GLU A 307 4.79 12.17 8.38
C GLU A 307 3.86 12.27 7.15
N GLN A 308 2.56 12.07 7.35
CA GLN A 308 1.53 12.03 6.28
C GLN A 308 1.82 10.95 5.20
N GLY A 309 2.25 9.77 5.64
CA GLY A 309 2.58 8.64 4.78
C GLY A 309 4.07 8.52 4.42
N ASP A 310 4.85 9.52 4.77
CA ASP A 310 6.31 9.51 4.62
C ASP A 310 7.02 9.28 5.96
N PHE A 311 8.32 9.01 5.89
CA PHE A 311 9.18 8.95 7.06
C PHE A 311 10.61 9.35 6.72
N ARG A 312 11.34 9.79 7.74
CA ARG A 312 12.78 10.00 7.64
C ARG A 312 13.50 8.94 8.46
N ILE A 313 14.54 8.36 7.92
CA ILE A 313 15.29 7.28 8.56
C ILE A 313 16.79 7.50 8.46
N ALA A 314 17.50 7.29 9.57
CA ALA A 314 18.94 7.44 9.60
C ALA A 314 19.64 6.49 8.61
N TRP A 315 20.71 6.94 7.97
CA TRP A 315 21.44 6.15 6.98
C TRP A 315 22.02 4.85 7.54
N ASP A 316 22.40 4.87 8.81
CA ASP A 316 23.01 3.76 9.55
C ASP A 316 22.00 2.99 10.42
N ASP A 317 20.69 3.14 10.14
CA ASP A 317 19.66 2.36 10.83
C ASP A 317 19.73 0.88 10.43
N PRO A 318 19.60 -0.06 11.38
CA PRO A 318 19.67 -1.50 11.09
C PRO A 318 18.52 -2.02 10.22
N SER A 319 17.53 -1.21 9.89
CA SER A 319 16.47 -1.54 8.91
C SER A 319 17.02 -1.76 7.51
N GLY A 320 18.16 -1.14 7.15
CA GLY A 320 18.86 -1.36 5.90
C GLY A 320 18.27 -0.66 4.68
N VAL A 321 17.53 0.45 4.87
CA VAL A 321 17.03 1.30 3.77
C VAL A 321 18.18 1.77 2.90
N GLY A 322 18.10 1.54 1.58
CA GLY A 322 19.14 1.86 0.61
C GLY A 322 20.16 0.74 0.37
N GLY A 323 20.21 -0.31 1.20
CA GLY A 323 21.13 -1.43 1.02
C GLY A 323 20.84 -2.25 -0.24
N THR A 324 19.57 -2.47 -0.53
CA THR A 324 19.07 -2.99 -1.81
C THR A 324 18.15 -1.96 -2.44
N PHE A 325 18.41 -1.57 -3.68
CA PHE A 325 17.56 -0.61 -4.37
C PHE A 325 17.44 -0.87 -5.87
N PHE A 326 16.36 -0.35 -6.46
CA PHE A 326 16.05 -0.40 -7.89
C PHE A 326 15.50 0.94 -8.34
N GLY A 327 16.00 1.47 -9.46
CA GLY A 327 15.44 2.63 -10.14
C GLY A 327 14.98 2.23 -11.53
N MET A 328 13.79 2.69 -11.91
CA MET A 328 13.17 2.43 -13.20
C MET A 328 13.11 3.72 -14.02
N GLN A 329 12.96 3.59 -15.33
CA GLN A 329 12.74 4.70 -16.26
C GLN A 329 11.79 4.26 -17.37
N PRO A 330 11.13 5.19 -18.07
CA PRO A 330 10.40 4.85 -19.27
C PRO A 330 11.36 4.32 -20.36
N PRO A 331 10.84 3.56 -21.35
CA PRO A 331 11.64 3.05 -22.45
C PRO A 331 12.34 4.18 -23.23
N LYS A 332 13.48 3.86 -23.82
CA LYS A 332 14.19 4.80 -24.71
C LYS A 332 13.25 5.30 -25.83
N GLY A 333 13.23 6.61 -26.02
CA GLY A 333 12.34 7.25 -26.99
C GLY A 333 10.88 7.34 -26.52
N PHE A 334 10.64 7.18 -25.23
CA PHE A 334 9.32 7.38 -24.64
C PHE A 334 8.75 8.74 -25.05
N ALA A 335 7.52 8.72 -25.54
CA ALA A 335 6.83 9.89 -26.05
C ALA A 335 5.33 9.73 -25.77
N ALA A 336 4.73 10.73 -25.12
CA ALA A 336 3.35 10.66 -24.71
C ALA A 336 2.67 12.03 -24.63
N PRO A 337 1.36 12.14 -24.92
CA PRO A 337 0.56 13.27 -24.48
C PRO A 337 0.34 13.16 -22.97
N VAL A 338 0.49 14.27 -22.26
CA VAL A 338 0.32 14.37 -20.80
C VAL A 338 -0.85 15.30 -20.52
N LEU A 339 -1.92 14.76 -19.93
CA LEU A 339 -3.10 15.51 -19.50
C LEU A 339 -2.94 15.88 -18.03
N GLU A 340 -2.99 17.18 -17.73
CA GLU A 340 -2.83 17.72 -16.39
C GLU A 340 -4.12 18.40 -15.91
N GLY A 341 -4.27 18.53 -14.59
CA GLY A 341 -5.42 19.20 -13.94
C GLY A 341 -6.45 18.24 -13.35
N LEU A 342 -6.35 16.93 -13.62
CA LEU A 342 -7.19 15.90 -12.99
C LEU A 342 -6.45 15.18 -11.87
N ALA A 343 -7.21 14.74 -10.88
CA ALA A 343 -6.74 13.82 -9.85
C ALA A 343 -7.64 12.57 -9.87
N ASP A 344 -7.03 11.40 -9.96
CA ASP A 344 -7.74 10.13 -9.92
C ASP A 344 -8.51 9.95 -8.61
N ALA A 345 -9.66 9.30 -8.70
CA ALA A 345 -10.58 9.03 -7.59
C ALA A 345 -11.03 10.30 -6.84
N LYS A 346 -10.98 11.47 -7.49
CA LYS A 346 -11.46 12.75 -6.92
C LYS A 346 -12.82 13.12 -7.46
N THR A 347 -13.62 13.76 -6.57
CA THR A 347 -14.92 14.32 -6.92
C THR A 347 -14.75 15.75 -7.44
N PHE A 348 -15.31 16.00 -8.62
CA PHE A 348 -15.35 17.31 -9.24
C PHE A 348 -16.79 17.87 -9.18
N ARG A 349 -16.93 19.08 -8.61
CA ARG A 349 -18.20 19.80 -8.43
C ARG A 349 -18.23 21.14 -9.16
N SER A 350 -17.06 21.65 -9.52
CA SER A 350 -16.85 22.93 -10.21
C SER A 350 -15.95 22.77 -11.41
N PRO A 351 -16.02 23.71 -12.37
CA PRO A 351 -15.14 23.69 -13.54
C PRO A 351 -13.66 23.69 -13.17
N VAL A 352 -12.86 22.91 -13.93
CA VAL A 352 -11.41 22.84 -13.79
C VAL A 352 -10.75 22.99 -15.16
N GLU A 353 -9.71 23.81 -15.21
CA GLU A 353 -8.88 23.94 -16.41
C GLU A 353 -7.95 22.73 -16.53
N LEU A 354 -7.99 22.05 -17.68
CA LEU A 354 -7.10 20.97 -18.04
C LEU A 354 -6.10 21.45 -19.07
N THR A 355 -4.87 21.01 -18.95
CA THR A 355 -3.80 21.32 -19.90
C THR A 355 -3.27 20.04 -20.52
N LEU A 356 -3.15 20.00 -21.85
CA LEU A 356 -2.52 18.91 -22.58
C LEU A 356 -1.15 19.37 -23.11
N ARG A 357 -0.11 18.63 -22.75
CA ARG A 357 1.25 18.84 -23.25
C ARG A 357 1.77 17.62 -24.00
N GLY A 358 2.63 17.82 -24.98
CA GLY A 358 3.40 16.76 -25.64
C GLY A 358 4.75 16.57 -24.97
N HIS A 359 5.04 15.35 -24.50
CA HIS A 359 6.40 14.96 -24.11
C HIS A 359 7.05 14.24 -25.28
N ASN A 360 8.10 14.84 -25.86
CA ASN A 360 8.80 14.33 -27.06
C ASN A 360 7.90 14.10 -28.30
N ILE A 361 6.75 14.77 -28.35
CA ILE A 361 5.83 14.74 -29.49
C ILE A 361 5.29 16.14 -29.78
N ASN A 362 5.00 16.39 -31.06
CA ASN A 362 4.32 17.60 -31.49
C ASN A 362 2.85 17.29 -31.76
N ILE A 363 1.97 17.87 -30.94
CA ILE A 363 0.52 17.69 -31.01
C ILE A 363 -0.02 18.73 -32.02
N SER A 364 -0.67 18.27 -33.09
CA SER A 364 -1.35 19.14 -34.06
C SER A 364 -2.73 19.54 -33.62
N SER A 365 -3.46 18.59 -33.04
CA SER A 365 -4.79 18.80 -32.46
C SER A 365 -5.08 17.73 -31.44
N ALA A 366 -6.05 17.99 -30.54
CA ALA A 366 -6.47 17.00 -29.57
C ALA A 366 -7.94 17.15 -29.17
N VAL A 367 -8.49 16.04 -28.71
CA VAL A 367 -9.83 16.01 -28.09
C VAL A 367 -9.72 15.41 -26.69
N LEU A 368 -10.48 15.97 -25.76
CA LEU A 368 -10.78 15.36 -24.47
C LEU A 368 -11.89 14.33 -24.69
N GLU A 369 -11.64 13.12 -24.28
CA GLU A 369 -12.64 12.03 -24.26
C GLU A 369 -13.09 11.78 -22.83
N VAL A 370 -14.40 11.89 -22.60
CA VAL A 370 -15.03 11.62 -21.31
C VAL A 370 -16.01 10.47 -21.49
N ARG A 371 -15.80 9.35 -20.80
CA ARG A 371 -16.65 8.16 -20.87
C ARG A 371 -17.19 7.84 -19.49
N GLY A 372 -18.46 7.53 -19.37
CA GLY A 372 -19.05 7.09 -18.11
C GLY A 372 -20.46 7.64 -17.90
N GLY A 373 -20.87 7.69 -16.63
CA GLY A 373 -22.23 8.03 -16.23
C GLY A 373 -23.25 6.93 -16.54
N ALA A 374 -24.51 7.14 -16.21
CA ALA A 374 -25.58 6.15 -16.33
C ALA A 374 -25.80 5.65 -17.78
N LYS A 375 -25.46 6.46 -18.77
CA LYS A 375 -25.64 6.13 -20.21
C LYS A 375 -24.36 5.62 -20.88
N SER A 376 -23.26 5.50 -20.17
CA SER A 376 -21.94 5.12 -20.71
C SER A 376 -21.56 5.87 -22.01
N ALA A 377 -22.03 7.11 -22.15
CA ALA A 377 -21.83 7.91 -23.35
C ALA A 377 -20.38 8.41 -23.47
N LEU A 378 -19.88 8.47 -24.70
CA LEU A 378 -18.64 9.16 -25.02
C LEU A 378 -18.95 10.62 -25.34
N VAL A 379 -18.38 11.54 -24.57
CA VAL A 379 -18.41 12.97 -24.86
C VAL A 379 -17.00 13.38 -25.30
N THR A 380 -16.91 14.13 -26.41
CA THR A 380 -15.65 14.66 -26.93
C THR A 380 -15.68 16.18 -26.95
N ARG A 381 -14.57 16.82 -26.60
CA ARG A 381 -14.37 18.28 -26.64
C ARG A 381 -12.97 18.58 -27.20
N HIS A 382 -12.85 19.62 -27.98
CA HIS A 382 -11.55 20.04 -28.54
C HIS A 382 -10.78 20.91 -27.56
N PHE A 383 -9.48 20.66 -27.44
CA PHE A 383 -8.56 21.59 -26.80
C PHE A 383 -8.38 22.82 -27.68
N ASP A 384 -8.14 23.97 -27.06
CA ASP A 384 -7.77 25.19 -27.78
C ASP A 384 -6.34 25.10 -28.35
N ALA A 385 -5.92 26.15 -29.09
CA ALA A 385 -4.61 26.19 -29.72
C ALA A 385 -3.44 26.23 -28.70
N SER A 386 -3.71 26.56 -27.43
CA SER A 386 -2.72 26.52 -26.34
C SER A 386 -2.69 25.17 -25.60
N GLY A 387 -3.49 24.21 -26.03
CA GLY A 387 -3.61 22.90 -25.37
C GLY A 387 -4.45 22.93 -24.09
N LYS A 388 -5.33 23.92 -23.95
CA LYS A 388 -6.19 24.06 -22.77
C LYS A 388 -7.63 23.74 -23.07
N ILE A 389 -8.36 23.28 -22.04
CA ILE A 389 -9.78 23.06 -22.06
C ILE A 389 -10.35 23.16 -20.64
N VAL A 390 -11.58 23.66 -20.53
CA VAL A 390 -12.31 23.62 -19.25
C VAL A 390 -13.18 22.37 -19.22
N PHE A 391 -12.91 21.47 -18.26
CA PHE A 391 -13.79 20.39 -17.91
C PHE A 391 -14.84 20.94 -16.91
N ASN A 392 -16.10 20.97 -17.34
CA ASN A 392 -17.21 21.46 -16.53
C ASN A 392 -18.08 20.30 -16.05
N PRO A 393 -18.00 19.91 -14.77
CA PRO A 393 -18.80 18.82 -14.21
C PRO A 393 -20.32 19.04 -14.35
N ALA A 394 -20.79 20.30 -14.42
CA ALA A 394 -22.21 20.60 -14.57
C ALA A 394 -22.83 20.06 -15.87
N GLU A 395 -22.01 19.74 -16.89
CA GLU A 395 -22.48 19.16 -18.16
C GLU A 395 -22.74 17.65 -18.09
N PHE A 396 -22.33 16.99 -17.00
CA PHE A 396 -22.40 15.55 -16.84
C PHE A 396 -23.40 15.17 -15.74
N GLU A 397 -24.00 13.98 -15.81
CA GLU A 397 -24.78 13.42 -14.72
C GLU A 397 -23.84 12.99 -13.56
N ASP A 398 -24.39 12.86 -12.34
CA ASP A 398 -23.62 12.31 -11.23
C ASP A 398 -23.16 10.89 -11.56
N GLY A 399 -21.88 10.58 -11.35
CA GLY A 399 -21.35 9.27 -11.71
C GLY A 399 -19.84 9.19 -11.79
N ILE A 400 -19.39 8.02 -12.24
CA ILE A 400 -17.97 7.71 -12.46
C ILE A 400 -17.65 7.95 -13.93
N TYR A 401 -16.56 8.64 -14.19
CA TYR A 401 -16.09 8.97 -15.54
C TYR A 401 -14.62 8.63 -15.72
N THR A 402 -14.28 8.11 -16.89
CA THR A 402 -12.91 8.01 -17.38
C THR A 402 -12.65 9.17 -18.31
N VAL A 403 -11.61 9.94 -18.04
CA VAL A 403 -11.21 11.13 -18.80
C VAL A 403 -9.79 10.93 -19.35
N GLN A 404 -9.61 11.10 -20.64
CA GLN A 404 -8.33 11.02 -21.32
C GLN A 404 -8.27 11.99 -22.49
N ALA A 405 -7.07 12.32 -22.94
CA ALA A 405 -6.89 13.10 -24.17
C ALA A 405 -6.46 12.18 -25.32
N ARG A 406 -7.07 12.35 -26.47
CA ARG A 406 -6.62 11.77 -27.74
C ARG A 406 -5.96 12.86 -28.57
N ALA A 407 -4.66 12.75 -28.77
CA ALA A 407 -3.85 13.69 -29.53
C ALA A 407 -3.60 13.17 -30.96
N LEU A 408 -3.77 14.02 -31.96
CA LEU A 408 -3.29 13.83 -33.32
C LEU A 408 -1.92 14.52 -33.43
N LEU A 409 -0.91 13.78 -33.86
CA LEU A 409 0.45 14.30 -34.00
C LEU A 409 0.66 14.90 -35.41
N SER A 410 1.73 15.65 -35.56
CA SER A 410 2.09 16.26 -36.84
C SER A 410 2.40 15.25 -37.97
N ASP A 411 2.74 14.02 -37.60
CA ASP A 411 2.94 12.90 -38.54
C ASP A 411 1.64 12.12 -38.82
N SER A 412 0.48 12.67 -38.46
CA SER A 412 -0.85 12.06 -38.59
C SER A 412 -1.08 10.81 -37.76
N THR A 413 -0.16 10.45 -36.89
CA THR A 413 -0.39 9.36 -35.92
C THR A 413 -1.21 9.84 -34.73
N GLN A 414 -1.93 8.91 -34.06
CA GLN A 414 -2.70 9.22 -32.88
C GLN A 414 -2.01 8.64 -31.64
N ARG A 415 -2.09 9.38 -30.53
CA ARG A 415 -1.67 8.94 -29.22
C ARG A 415 -2.74 9.29 -28.17
N ILE A 416 -2.81 8.49 -27.12
CA ILE A 416 -3.77 8.68 -26.03
C ILE A 416 -2.96 8.96 -24.77
N SER A 417 -3.41 9.95 -23.96
CA SER A 417 -2.84 10.20 -22.63
C SER A 417 -3.18 9.07 -21.66
N HIS A 418 -2.52 9.06 -20.51
CA HIS A 418 -3.00 8.29 -19.36
C HIS A 418 -4.48 8.63 -19.08
N ALA A 419 -5.27 7.63 -18.74
CA ALA A 419 -6.69 7.80 -18.44
C ALA A 419 -6.90 8.05 -16.93
N HIS A 420 -7.63 9.10 -16.60
CA HIS A 420 -8.01 9.43 -15.24
C HIS A 420 -9.42 8.94 -14.94
N VAL A 421 -9.63 8.34 -13.76
CA VAL A 421 -10.96 8.05 -13.24
C VAL A 421 -11.35 9.12 -12.25
N ILE A 422 -12.43 9.82 -12.54
CA ILE A 422 -12.96 10.89 -11.71
C ILE A 422 -14.42 10.63 -11.33
N TYR A 423 -14.88 11.33 -10.32
CA TYR A 423 -16.27 11.34 -9.89
C TYR A 423 -16.88 12.72 -10.17
N VAL A 424 -18.06 12.75 -10.76
CA VAL A 424 -18.86 13.97 -10.94
C VAL A 424 -20.02 13.92 -9.98
N ARG A 425 -20.21 15.00 -9.21
CA ARG A 425 -21.32 15.13 -8.25
C ARG A 425 -21.81 16.58 -8.15
N LYS A 426 -23.07 16.79 -8.48
CA LYS A 426 -23.73 18.11 -8.43
C LYS A 426 -24.41 18.38 -7.09
N GLY A 427 -24.94 17.33 -6.48
CA GLY A 427 -25.73 17.41 -5.26
C GLY A 427 -25.12 16.65 -4.08
N PRO A 428 -25.79 16.65 -2.93
CA PRO A 428 -25.38 15.82 -1.81
C PRO A 428 -25.40 14.34 -2.22
N ALA A 429 -24.35 13.60 -1.88
CA ALA A 429 -24.35 12.14 -2.09
C ALA A 429 -25.33 11.51 -1.12
N SER A 430 -26.10 10.54 -1.60
CA SER A 430 -26.82 9.63 -0.70
C SER A 430 -25.89 8.49 -0.31
N ALA A 431 -25.61 8.38 0.95
CA ALA A 431 -24.87 7.25 1.50
C ALA A 431 -25.64 6.66 2.67
N SER A 432 -25.42 5.40 2.93
CA SER A 432 -25.80 4.78 4.20
C SER A 432 -24.62 4.02 4.75
N ILE A 433 -24.49 3.99 6.07
CA ILE A 433 -23.51 3.17 6.77
C ILE A 433 -24.21 2.51 7.95
N LYS A 434 -23.88 1.23 8.20
CA LYS A 434 -24.43 0.49 9.33
C LYS A 434 -23.34 -0.31 10.01
N ILE A 435 -23.27 -0.19 11.34
CA ILE A 435 -22.38 -0.99 12.17
C ILE A 435 -23.03 -2.35 12.38
N ALA A 436 -22.38 -3.40 11.91
CA ALA A 436 -22.78 -4.78 12.15
C ALA A 436 -21.83 -5.45 13.14
N ARG A 437 -22.29 -6.55 13.76
CA ARG A 437 -21.57 -7.36 14.75
C ARG A 437 -21.31 -6.69 16.10
N ILE A 438 -21.73 -5.45 16.32
CA ILE A 438 -21.83 -4.84 17.65
C ILE A 438 -23.30 -4.65 17.96
N LYS A 439 -23.76 -5.23 19.09
CA LYS A 439 -25.13 -5.03 19.59
C LYS A 439 -25.15 -3.88 20.60
N PRO A 440 -26.22 -3.11 20.70
CA PRO A 440 -26.38 -2.12 21.75
C PRO A 440 -26.14 -2.74 23.14
N ASN A 441 -25.35 -2.05 23.97
CA ASN A 441 -24.98 -2.46 25.33
C ASN A 441 -24.17 -3.78 25.42
N MET A 442 -23.60 -4.24 24.32
CA MET A 442 -22.70 -5.40 24.31
C MET A 442 -21.49 -5.14 25.22
N ASN A 443 -21.09 -6.14 26.01
CA ASN A 443 -19.86 -6.09 26.77
C ASN A 443 -18.67 -6.49 25.89
N VAL A 444 -17.65 -5.64 25.86
CA VAL A 444 -16.43 -5.83 25.06
C VAL A 444 -15.24 -5.83 26.01
N TRP A 445 -14.57 -6.97 26.14
CA TRP A 445 -13.39 -7.17 27.01
C TRP A 445 -12.14 -7.55 26.22
N ASP A 446 -12.30 -7.89 24.95
CA ASP A 446 -11.23 -8.31 24.06
C ASP A 446 -11.44 -7.70 22.68
N LYS A 447 -10.47 -7.90 21.79
CA LYS A 447 -10.54 -7.45 20.41
C LYS A 447 -11.82 -7.95 19.73
N ILE A 448 -12.52 -7.04 19.10
CA ILE A 448 -13.65 -7.34 18.22
C ILE A 448 -13.35 -6.83 16.79
N VAL A 449 -14.05 -7.39 15.83
CA VAL A 449 -13.96 -6.95 14.42
C VAL A 449 -15.36 -6.52 13.99
N PRO A 450 -15.75 -5.24 14.24
CA PRO A 450 -16.97 -4.69 13.69
C PRO A 450 -16.92 -4.73 12.16
N GLU A 451 -18.08 -4.96 11.56
CA GLU A 451 -18.30 -4.90 10.12
C GLU A 451 -19.13 -3.66 9.82
N PHE A 452 -18.69 -2.88 8.87
CA PHE A 452 -19.39 -1.68 8.39
C PHE A 452 -20.00 -2.01 7.03
N VAL A 453 -21.33 -2.04 6.97
CA VAL A 453 -22.07 -2.22 5.73
C VAL A 453 -22.40 -0.86 5.17
N VAL A 454 -21.98 -0.61 3.95
CA VAL A 454 -22.03 0.72 3.35
C VAL A 454 -22.67 0.64 1.97
N SER A 455 -23.46 1.63 1.65
CA SER A 455 -23.90 1.87 0.27
C SER A 455 -23.77 3.36 -0.05
N SER A 456 -23.46 3.69 -1.27
CA SER A 456 -23.45 5.06 -1.76
C SER A 456 -23.92 5.11 -3.20
N GLN A 457 -24.61 6.19 -3.54
CA GLN A 457 -25.06 6.48 -4.88
C GLN A 457 -24.94 8.00 -5.11
N PRO A 458 -24.55 8.45 -6.27
CA PRO A 458 -24.03 7.72 -7.44
C PRO A 458 -22.50 7.53 -7.41
N VAL A 459 -21.81 8.13 -6.41
CA VAL A 459 -20.36 8.22 -6.34
C VAL A 459 -19.83 7.34 -5.22
N PRO A 460 -18.77 6.55 -5.44
CA PRO A 460 -18.13 5.76 -4.39
C PRO A 460 -17.65 6.63 -3.25
N LEU A 461 -17.66 6.07 -2.04
CA LEU A 461 -17.06 6.68 -0.87
C LEU A 461 -15.53 6.61 -0.96
N ALA A 462 -14.83 7.63 -0.45
CA ALA A 462 -13.38 7.59 -0.38
C ALA A 462 -12.91 6.76 0.81
N GLN A 463 -13.55 6.91 1.96
CA GLN A 463 -13.14 6.20 3.16
C GLN A 463 -14.31 5.89 4.10
N ILE A 464 -14.10 4.89 4.93
CA ILE A 464 -14.90 4.60 6.11
C ILE A 464 -14.05 4.90 7.34
N ARG A 465 -14.63 5.64 8.27
CA ARG A 465 -14.00 6.01 9.52
C ARG A 465 -14.88 5.60 10.68
N TYR A 466 -14.32 5.03 11.75
CA TYR A 466 -15.02 4.97 13.02
C TYR A 466 -14.27 5.73 14.11
N LYS A 467 -15.05 6.34 15.00
CA LYS A 467 -14.59 6.99 16.24
C LYS A 467 -15.18 6.23 17.42
N VAL A 468 -14.45 6.13 18.51
CA VAL A 468 -14.97 5.65 19.78
C VAL A 468 -14.95 6.80 20.77
N GLU A 469 -16.12 7.15 21.30
CA GLU A 469 -16.33 8.21 22.25
C GLU A 469 -16.59 7.61 23.65
N ASN A 470 -16.00 8.20 24.69
CA ASN A 470 -16.33 7.84 26.06
C ASN A 470 -17.67 8.47 26.50
N ALA A 471 -18.12 8.22 27.74
CA ALA A 471 -19.36 8.75 28.29
C ALA A 471 -19.46 10.30 28.29
N LYS A 472 -18.35 11.02 28.18
CA LYS A 472 -18.29 12.48 28.11
C LYS A 472 -18.25 13.00 26.66
N GLY A 473 -18.38 12.12 25.65
CA GLY A 473 -18.28 12.48 24.24
C GLY A 473 -16.84 12.73 23.75
N VAL A 474 -15.83 12.43 24.57
CA VAL A 474 -14.44 12.61 24.17
C VAL A 474 -14.02 11.43 23.29
N ILE A 475 -13.46 11.72 22.11
CA ILE A 475 -12.95 10.71 21.19
C ILE A 475 -11.68 10.07 21.78
N VAL A 476 -11.72 8.77 22.01
CA VAL A 476 -10.60 8.00 22.58
C VAL A 476 -9.93 7.08 21.58
N ARG A 477 -10.58 6.81 20.43
CA ARG A 477 -10.04 6.04 19.31
C ARG A 477 -10.59 6.58 18.00
N VAL A 478 -9.76 6.55 16.96
CA VAL A 478 -10.18 6.80 15.57
C VAL A 478 -9.52 5.76 14.68
N ARG A 479 -10.27 5.22 13.73
CA ARG A 479 -9.75 4.35 12.67
C ARG A 479 -10.37 4.69 11.34
N ARG A 480 -9.57 4.60 10.27
CA ARG A 480 -9.98 4.88 8.89
C ARG A 480 -9.51 3.74 7.98
N THR A 481 -10.20 3.55 6.89
CA THR A 481 -9.78 2.72 5.77
C THR A 481 -10.37 3.27 4.49
N GLU A 482 -9.65 3.13 3.38
CA GLU A 482 -10.21 3.45 2.08
C GLU A 482 -11.41 2.56 1.78
N HIS A 483 -12.44 3.14 1.16
CA HIS A 483 -13.63 2.40 0.79
C HIS A 483 -13.41 1.68 -0.54
N THR A 484 -13.34 0.36 -0.48
CA THR A 484 -13.12 -0.50 -1.65
C THR A 484 -14.17 -1.61 -1.81
N ALA A 485 -15.11 -1.72 -0.86
CA ALA A 485 -16.14 -2.75 -0.87
C ALA A 485 -17.38 -2.33 -0.05
N ASP A 486 -18.55 -2.86 -0.39
CA ASP A 486 -19.81 -2.60 0.32
C ASP A 486 -19.81 -3.06 1.79
N LYS A 487 -18.85 -3.91 2.14
CA LYS A 487 -18.63 -4.38 3.51
C LYS A 487 -17.17 -4.27 3.86
N VAL A 488 -16.89 -3.57 4.94
CA VAL A 488 -15.54 -3.35 5.45
C VAL A 488 -15.45 -3.79 6.89
N ALA A 489 -14.48 -4.61 7.22
CA ALA A 489 -14.20 -5.04 8.58
C ALA A 489 -12.97 -4.31 9.12
N MET A 490 -13.11 -3.65 10.27
CA MET A 490 -12.00 -2.98 10.95
C MET A 490 -11.94 -3.45 12.39
N SER A 491 -10.77 -3.87 12.86
CA SER A 491 -10.63 -4.32 14.25
C SER A 491 -10.75 -3.15 15.23
N PHE A 492 -11.31 -3.43 16.40
CA PHE A 492 -11.32 -2.57 17.57
C PHE A 492 -10.76 -3.34 18.77
N ASN A 493 -9.71 -2.81 19.38
CA ASN A 493 -9.14 -3.36 20.61
C ASN A 493 -9.46 -2.41 21.77
N PRO A 494 -10.22 -2.85 22.80
CA PRO A 494 -10.55 -2.04 23.98
C PRO A 494 -9.38 -1.88 24.95
N GLU A 495 -8.25 -2.56 24.73
CA GLU A 495 -7.10 -2.52 25.61
C GLU A 495 -6.63 -1.10 25.90
N GLY A 496 -6.34 -0.81 27.17
CA GLY A 496 -5.95 0.51 27.66
C GLY A 496 -7.10 1.53 27.76
N LEU A 497 -8.35 1.14 27.47
CA LEU A 497 -9.52 1.95 27.77
C LEU A 497 -10.02 1.64 29.19
N PRO A 498 -10.41 2.66 29.99
CA PRO A 498 -11.11 2.45 31.28
C PRO A 498 -12.39 1.62 31.10
N VAL A 499 -12.73 0.85 32.12
CA VAL A 499 -14.03 0.15 32.19
C VAL A 499 -15.16 1.17 32.21
N GLY A 500 -16.19 0.97 31.39
CA GLY A 500 -17.33 1.86 31.33
C GLY A 500 -18.02 1.89 29.94
N PRO A 501 -19.02 2.76 29.79
CA PRO A 501 -19.78 2.90 28.57
C PRO A 501 -19.02 3.72 27.51
N TYR A 502 -19.13 3.28 26.25
CA TYR A 502 -18.56 3.91 25.07
C TYR A 502 -19.57 3.90 23.92
N THR A 503 -19.38 4.78 22.97
CA THR A 503 -20.15 4.80 21.73
C THR A 503 -19.18 4.72 20.54
N MET A 504 -19.40 3.75 19.66
CA MET A 504 -18.75 3.72 18.35
C MET A 504 -19.60 4.51 17.37
N VAL A 505 -18.99 5.44 16.67
CA VAL A 505 -19.59 6.24 15.60
C VAL A 505 -18.89 5.86 14.31
N ALA A 506 -19.60 5.25 13.38
CA ALA A 506 -19.11 4.98 12.04
C ALA A 506 -19.52 6.10 11.09
N GLU A 507 -18.63 6.52 10.23
CA GLU A 507 -18.83 7.58 9.26
C GLU A 507 -18.42 7.10 7.87
N ALA A 508 -19.29 7.33 6.89
CA ALA A 508 -18.99 7.19 5.47
C ALA A 508 -18.55 8.56 4.96
N VAL A 509 -17.35 8.67 4.44
CA VAL A 509 -16.68 9.95 4.17
C VAL A 509 -16.32 10.03 2.69
N SER A 510 -16.58 11.18 2.07
CA SER A 510 -16.19 11.49 0.71
C SER A 510 -14.69 11.79 0.60
N ASP A 511 -14.19 11.96 -0.61
CA ASP A 511 -12.79 12.31 -0.90
C ASP A 511 -12.41 13.75 -0.52
N ASP A 512 -13.40 14.59 -0.23
CA ASP A 512 -13.24 15.94 0.30
C ASP A 512 -13.56 16.06 1.81
N ASP A 513 -13.47 14.93 2.54
CA ASP A 513 -13.68 14.79 3.99
C ASP A 513 -15.11 15.12 4.49
N GLU A 514 -16.10 15.21 3.59
CA GLU A 514 -17.50 15.40 3.97
C GLU A 514 -18.07 14.09 4.55
N VAL A 515 -18.71 14.15 5.72
CA VAL A 515 -19.43 13.00 6.28
C VAL A 515 -20.77 12.87 5.61
N LEU A 516 -20.93 11.86 4.76
CA LEU A 516 -22.13 11.62 3.97
C LEU A 516 -23.20 10.82 4.72
N ALA A 517 -22.76 9.96 5.62
CA ALA A 517 -23.64 9.17 6.49
C ALA A 517 -22.92 8.78 7.77
N SER A 518 -23.68 8.57 8.83
CA SER A 518 -23.15 8.04 10.09
C SER A 518 -24.10 7.06 10.75
N ASP A 519 -23.55 6.10 11.51
CA ASP A 519 -24.29 5.21 12.39
C ASP A 519 -23.60 5.14 13.75
N ARG A 520 -24.36 4.83 14.79
CA ARG A 520 -23.87 4.85 16.18
C ARG A 520 -24.35 3.61 16.93
N VAL A 521 -23.46 3.03 17.72
CA VAL A 521 -23.79 1.93 18.62
C VAL A 521 -23.07 2.11 19.96
N SER A 522 -23.81 2.01 21.06
CA SER A 522 -23.24 2.05 22.40
C SER A 522 -22.89 0.64 22.89
N PHE A 523 -21.77 0.51 23.61
CA PHE A 523 -21.27 -0.73 24.16
C PHE A 523 -20.53 -0.46 25.48
N ASN A 524 -20.23 -1.49 26.26
CA ASN A 524 -19.49 -1.35 27.50
C ASN A 524 -18.12 -2.01 27.37
N VAL A 525 -17.06 -1.30 27.72
CA VAL A 525 -15.74 -1.89 27.94
C VAL A 525 -15.74 -2.49 29.35
N THR A 526 -15.40 -3.77 29.45
CA THR A 526 -15.35 -4.50 30.74
C THR A 526 -13.96 -5.11 30.91
N GLU A 527 -13.62 -5.53 32.14
CA GLU A 527 -12.34 -6.17 32.40
C GLU A 527 -12.19 -7.48 31.62
N SER A 528 -10.98 -7.72 31.08
CA SER A 528 -10.67 -8.97 30.40
C SER A 528 -10.72 -10.15 31.38
N TYR A 529 -11.21 -11.29 30.91
CA TYR A 529 -11.31 -12.52 31.73
C TYR A 529 -9.96 -12.96 32.32
N SER A 530 -8.87 -12.71 31.63
CA SER A 530 -7.50 -12.97 32.10
C SER A 530 -7.07 -12.06 33.25
N ARG A 531 -7.50 -10.80 33.32
CA ARG A 531 -7.29 -9.94 34.50
C ARG A 531 -8.13 -10.40 35.71
N ARG A 532 -9.38 -10.78 35.48
CA ARG A 532 -10.26 -11.33 36.54
C ARG A 532 -9.68 -12.59 37.17
N LEU A 533 -9.11 -13.50 36.38
CA LEU A 533 -8.46 -14.70 36.87
C LEU A 533 -7.16 -14.42 37.67
N ARG A 534 -6.41 -13.36 37.33
CA ARG A 534 -5.25 -12.94 38.13
C ARG A 534 -5.67 -12.38 39.48
N PHE A 535 -6.67 -11.50 39.51
CA PHE A 535 -7.20 -10.95 40.77
C PHE A 535 -7.72 -12.03 41.70
N LEU A 536 -8.41 -13.05 41.17
CA LEU A 536 -8.90 -14.18 41.97
C LEU A 536 -7.79 -15.11 42.46
N LYS A 537 -6.61 -15.12 41.82
CA LYS A 537 -5.42 -15.88 42.25
C LYS A 537 -4.54 -15.11 43.24
N GLU A 538 -4.58 -13.79 43.19
CA GLU A 538 -3.84 -12.92 44.12
C GLU A 538 -4.62 -12.61 45.40
N SER A 539 -5.93 -12.92 45.42
CA SER A 539 -6.81 -12.77 46.58
C SER A 539 -7.10 -14.10 47.35
N GLN A 540 -6.46 -15.21 46.95
CA GLN A 540 -6.36 -16.48 47.67
C GLN A 540 -4.92 -16.72 48.16
#